data_6c35c861327890b8f5e63cc5e062aa3f
#
_entry.id   6c35c861327890b8f5e63cc5e062aa3f
#
_cell.length_a   1.000
_cell.length_b   1.000
_cell.length_c   1.000
_cell.angle_alpha   90.00
_cell.angle_beta   90.00
_cell.angle_gamma   90.00
#
_symmetry.space_group_name_H-M   'P 1'
#
loop_
_entity.id
_entity.type
_entity.pdbx_description
1 polymer ?
#
loop_
_entity_poly.entity_id
_entity_poly.type
_entity_poly.pdbx_seq_one_letter_code
_entity_poly.pdbx_strand_id
1 'polypeptide(L)'
;GAFLVVSATDDPAVNRAVFEACRRRGIPVNVVDRPELCTFIVPAVVRRGPVTVAVSTGGAFPGLAKALRRELERRLPRALGPRAARLARERRRVRRGIGRVAERMRRARALVRGFRLGRAAGP
;
A
#
# COMPACT_ATOMS: atom_id res chain seq x y z
N GLY A 1 -0.64 -7.71 23.90
CA GLY A 1 0.39 -8.34 23.08
C GLY A 1 0.56 -7.59 21.75
N ALA A 2 1.68 -7.78 21.09
CA ALA A 2 1.92 -7.20 19.76
C ALA A 2 1.11 -7.98 18.70
N PHE A 3 0.52 -7.26 17.75
CA PHE A 3 -0.17 -7.83 16.59
C PHE A 3 0.81 -8.10 15.42
N LEU A 4 1.84 -7.27 15.30
CA LEU A 4 2.86 -7.31 14.27
C LEU A 4 4.15 -6.74 14.86
N VAL A 5 5.31 -7.26 14.46
CA VAL A 5 6.62 -6.81 14.94
C VAL A 5 7.52 -6.44 13.77
N VAL A 6 8.23 -5.32 13.90
CA VAL A 6 9.35 -4.96 13.03
C VAL A 6 10.60 -4.86 13.90
N SER A 7 11.62 -5.65 13.59
CA SER A 7 12.93 -5.61 14.24
C SER A 7 13.91 -4.83 13.36
N ALA A 8 14.49 -3.78 13.90
CA ALA A 8 15.39 -2.88 13.20
C ALA A 8 16.63 -2.59 14.08
N THR A 9 17.30 -3.64 14.55
CA THR A 9 18.52 -3.54 15.35
C THR A 9 19.72 -3.96 14.53
N ASP A 10 20.90 -3.50 14.91
CA ASP A 10 22.16 -3.90 14.30
C ASP A 10 22.72 -5.21 14.90
N ASP A 11 22.09 -5.72 15.98
CA ASP A 11 22.48 -6.95 16.64
C ASP A 11 21.79 -8.17 16.02
N PRO A 12 22.53 -9.07 15.33
CA PRO A 12 21.96 -10.26 14.74
C PRO A 12 21.35 -11.25 15.74
N ALA A 13 21.90 -11.30 16.98
CA ALA A 13 21.39 -12.22 18.01
C ALA A 13 20.03 -11.73 18.51
N VAL A 14 19.87 -10.43 18.75
CA VAL A 14 18.59 -9.82 19.11
C VAL A 14 17.55 -10.01 18.00
N ASN A 15 17.93 -9.76 16.74
CA ASN A 15 17.04 -9.95 15.60
C ASN A 15 16.53 -11.40 15.50
N ARG A 16 17.40 -12.39 15.68
CA ARG A 16 17.03 -13.81 15.71
C ARG A 16 16.14 -14.14 16.88
N ALA A 17 16.45 -13.67 18.08
CA ALA A 17 15.62 -13.91 19.26
C ALA A 17 14.20 -13.34 19.11
N VAL A 18 14.08 -12.13 18.52
CA VAL A 18 12.78 -11.50 18.21
C VAL A 18 12.00 -12.35 17.20
N PHE A 19 12.65 -12.78 16.12
CA PHE A 19 12.03 -13.64 15.10
C PHE A 19 11.49 -14.93 15.70
N GLU A 20 12.30 -15.65 16.48
CA GLU A 20 11.93 -16.89 17.14
C GLU A 20 10.75 -16.73 18.10
N ALA A 21 10.81 -15.64 18.91
CA ALA A 21 9.74 -15.31 19.84
C ALA A 21 8.42 -15.01 19.13
N CYS A 22 8.47 -14.31 17.99
CA CYS A 22 7.29 -14.03 17.15
C CYS A 22 6.75 -15.31 16.52
N ARG A 23 7.62 -16.17 15.95
CA ARG A 23 7.22 -17.44 15.35
C ARG A 23 6.48 -18.33 16.33
N ARG A 24 7.01 -18.50 17.55
CA ARG A 24 6.34 -19.32 18.59
C ARG A 24 4.95 -18.82 18.95
N ARG A 25 4.69 -17.51 18.78
CA ARG A 25 3.40 -16.87 19.11
C ARG A 25 2.49 -16.65 17.90
N GLY A 26 2.90 -17.06 16.71
CA GLY A 26 2.14 -16.79 15.47
C GLY A 26 2.02 -15.31 15.11
N ILE A 27 2.97 -14.46 15.59
CA ILE A 27 2.97 -13.02 15.35
C ILE A 27 3.75 -12.73 14.06
N PRO A 28 3.16 -12.02 13.07
CA PRO A 28 3.89 -11.58 11.90
C PRO A 28 5.11 -10.73 12.28
N VAL A 29 6.28 -11.04 11.68
CA VAL A 29 7.53 -10.36 11.95
C VAL A 29 8.27 -10.00 10.67
N ASN A 30 8.85 -8.80 10.64
CA ASN A 30 9.81 -8.36 9.61
C ASN A 30 11.08 -7.92 10.31
N VAL A 31 12.21 -8.50 9.92
CA VAL A 31 13.54 -8.08 10.35
C VAL A 31 14.18 -7.31 9.20
N VAL A 32 14.52 -6.05 9.46
CA VAL A 32 15.07 -5.15 8.44
C VAL A 32 16.37 -5.73 7.86
N ASP A 33 16.48 -5.72 6.55
CA ASP A 33 17.62 -6.23 5.76
C ASP A 33 17.95 -7.73 5.97
N ARG A 34 17.00 -8.51 6.56
CA ARG A 34 17.13 -9.96 6.78
C ARG A 34 15.89 -10.70 6.28
N PRO A 35 15.73 -10.89 4.95
CA PRO A 35 14.56 -11.55 4.38
C PRO A 35 14.28 -12.95 4.95
N GLU A 36 15.33 -13.68 5.30
CA GLU A 36 15.25 -15.03 5.89
C GLU A 36 14.63 -15.05 7.30
N LEU A 37 14.59 -13.90 7.97
CA LEU A 37 13.98 -13.71 9.28
C LEU A 37 12.66 -12.92 9.18
N CYS A 38 12.00 -12.98 8.01
CA CYS A 38 10.73 -12.29 7.78
C CYS A 38 9.61 -13.27 7.49
N THR A 39 8.45 -13.07 8.12
CA THR A 39 7.20 -13.75 7.75
C THR A 39 6.33 -12.89 6.84
N PHE A 40 6.65 -11.63 6.67
CA PHE A 40 6.08 -10.72 5.68
C PHE A 40 7.13 -9.71 5.21
N ILE A 41 6.96 -9.20 4.00
CA ILE A 41 7.85 -8.19 3.41
C ILE A 41 7.12 -6.85 3.32
N VAL A 42 7.76 -5.78 3.80
CA VAL A 42 7.24 -4.41 3.67
C VAL A 42 7.46 -3.94 2.23
N PRO A 43 6.40 -3.64 1.47
CA PRO A 43 6.54 -3.17 0.10
C PRO A 43 7.06 -1.73 0.02
N ALA A 44 7.67 -1.38 -1.11
CA ALA A 44 7.93 0.02 -1.45
C ALA A 44 6.61 0.72 -1.82
N VAL A 45 6.34 1.91 -1.27
CA VAL A 45 5.02 2.55 -1.36
C VAL A 45 5.09 3.93 -1.98
N VAL A 46 4.18 4.21 -2.90
CA VAL A 46 3.84 5.57 -3.38
C VAL A 46 2.48 5.98 -2.82
N ARG A 47 2.39 7.19 -2.27
CA ARG A 47 1.13 7.75 -1.76
C ARG A 47 0.76 9.02 -2.50
N ARG A 48 -0.53 9.14 -2.85
CA ARG A 48 -1.15 10.33 -3.45
C ARG A 48 -2.51 10.56 -2.78
N GLY A 49 -2.52 11.21 -1.63
CA GLY A 49 -3.72 11.33 -0.78
C GLY A 49 -4.25 9.94 -0.38
N PRO A 50 -5.52 9.61 -0.67
CA PRO A 50 -6.09 8.31 -0.29
C PRO A 50 -5.64 7.15 -1.20
N VAL A 51 -4.86 7.41 -2.26
CA VAL A 51 -4.35 6.36 -3.15
C VAL A 51 -3.00 5.87 -2.65
N THR A 52 -2.88 4.58 -2.48
CA THR A 52 -1.63 3.89 -2.16
C THR A 52 -1.32 2.88 -3.26
N VAL A 53 -0.11 2.92 -3.79
CA VAL A 53 0.43 1.91 -4.71
C VAL A 53 1.61 1.24 -4.02
N ALA A 54 1.53 -0.07 -3.84
CA ALA A 54 2.57 -0.87 -3.23
C ALA A 54 3.28 -1.71 -4.30
N VAL A 55 4.60 -1.76 -4.23
CA VAL A 55 5.46 -2.54 -5.13
C VAL A 55 6.28 -3.49 -4.29
N SER A 56 6.17 -4.78 -4.55
CA SER A 56 6.95 -5.80 -3.88
C SER A 56 7.56 -6.76 -4.90
N THR A 57 8.73 -7.26 -4.59
CA THR A 57 9.40 -8.35 -5.30
C THR A 57 9.47 -9.61 -4.42
N GLY A 58 8.63 -9.69 -3.39
CA GLY A 58 8.65 -10.80 -2.43
C GLY A 58 9.94 -10.91 -1.62
N GLY A 59 10.72 -9.82 -1.49
CA GLY A 59 12.04 -9.85 -0.86
C GLY A 59 13.17 -10.23 -1.81
N ALA A 60 12.87 -10.73 -3.03
CA ALA A 60 13.89 -11.22 -3.96
C ALA A 60 14.85 -10.12 -4.46
N PHE A 61 14.35 -8.91 -4.72
CA PHE A 61 15.20 -7.81 -5.21
C PHE A 61 14.69 -6.43 -4.73
N PRO A 62 15.03 -6.00 -3.52
CA PRO A 62 14.59 -4.72 -2.94
C PRO A 62 14.94 -3.49 -3.78
N GLY A 63 16.11 -3.52 -4.46
CA GLY A 63 16.55 -2.46 -5.37
C GLY A 63 15.59 -2.23 -6.54
N LEU A 64 15.07 -3.30 -7.13
CA LEU A 64 14.06 -3.22 -8.21
C LEU A 64 12.74 -2.65 -7.70
N ALA A 65 12.27 -3.07 -6.52
CA ALA A 65 11.07 -2.52 -5.92
C ALA A 65 11.19 -1.00 -5.68
N LYS A 66 12.35 -0.54 -5.19
CA LYS A 66 12.67 0.90 -5.02
C LYS A 66 12.70 1.64 -6.36
N ALA A 67 13.30 1.06 -7.40
CA ALA A 67 13.37 1.67 -8.73
C ALA A 67 11.97 1.82 -9.35
N LEU A 68 11.16 0.76 -9.31
CA LEU A 68 9.77 0.78 -9.78
C LEU A 68 8.91 1.78 -8.99
N ARG A 69 9.09 1.86 -7.68
CA ARG A 69 8.40 2.86 -6.85
C ARG A 69 8.72 4.28 -7.32
N ARG A 70 10.00 4.61 -7.57
CA ARG A 70 10.41 5.93 -8.06
C ARG A 70 9.81 6.24 -9.44
N GLU A 71 9.78 5.25 -10.34
CA GLU A 71 9.18 5.39 -11.66
C GLU A 71 7.67 5.65 -11.57
N LEU A 72 6.95 4.88 -10.77
CA LEU A 72 5.53 5.08 -10.51
C LEU A 72 5.25 6.44 -9.86
N GLU A 73 6.13 6.89 -8.95
CA GLU A 73 5.99 8.19 -8.29
C GLU A 73 6.09 9.35 -9.28
N ARG A 74 6.93 9.25 -10.31
CA ARG A 74 7.02 10.24 -11.40
C ARG A 74 5.78 10.20 -12.32
N ARG A 75 5.27 9.00 -12.62
CA ARG A 75 4.11 8.82 -13.51
C ARG A 75 2.78 9.12 -12.87
N LEU A 76 2.66 9.01 -11.56
CA LEU A 76 1.42 9.29 -10.83
C LEU A 76 1.32 10.79 -10.51
N PRO A 77 0.43 11.54 -11.18
CA PRO A 77 0.34 12.98 -11.01
C PRO A 77 -0.09 13.34 -9.57
N ARG A 78 0.42 14.44 -9.04
CA ARG A 78 0.04 14.95 -7.71
C ARG A 78 -1.47 15.22 -7.60
N ALA A 79 -2.12 15.59 -8.71
CA ALA A 79 -3.56 15.81 -8.80
C ALA A 79 -4.40 14.52 -8.56
N LEU A 80 -3.79 13.34 -8.60
CA LEU A 80 -4.48 12.07 -8.31
C LEU A 80 -5.09 12.06 -6.91
N GLY A 81 -4.37 12.57 -5.91
CA GLY A 81 -4.84 12.61 -4.52
C GLY A 81 -6.15 13.39 -4.35
N PRO A 82 -6.22 14.68 -4.71
CA PRO A 82 -7.44 15.47 -4.68
C PRO A 82 -8.59 14.86 -5.50
N ARG A 83 -8.30 14.31 -6.68
CA ARG A 83 -9.32 13.63 -7.53
C ARG A 83 -9.90 12.41 -6.83
N ALA A 84 -9.05 11.56 -6.25
CA ALA A 84 -9.48 10.38 -5.52
C ALA A 84 -10.28 10.75 -4.26
N ALA A 85 -9.87 11.78 -3.53
CA ALA A 85 -10.62 12.29 -2.39
C ALA A 85 -12.01 12.79 -2.78
N ARG A 86 -12.13 13.48 -3.93
CA ARG A 86 -13.44 13.89 -4.48
C ARG A 86 -14.32 12.68 -4.79
N LEU A 87 -13.79 11.69 -5.54
CA LEU A 87 -14.53 10.46 -5.86
C LEU A 87 -14.97 9.70 -4.59
N ALA A 88 -14.15 9.68 -3.55
CA ALA A 88 -14.51 9.08 -2.28
C ALA A 88 -15.68 9.82 -1.59
N ARG A 89 -15.75 11.14 -1.68
CA ARG A 89 -16.88 11.94 -1.17
C ARG A 89 -18.16 11.66 -1.97
N GLU A 90 -18.07 11.66 -3.30
CA GLU A 90 -19.21 11.34 -4.16
C GLU A 90 -19.75 9.92 -3.88
N ARG A 91 -18.87 8.93 -3.75
CA ARG A 91 -19.25 7.56 -3.38
C ARG A 91 -19.97 7.51 -2.04
N ARG A 92 -19.56 8.30 -1.04
CA ARG A 92 -20.24 8.37 0.26
C ARG A 92 -21.64 8.97 0.14
N ARG A 93 -21.82 10.02 -0.70
CA ARG A 93 -23.15 10.61 -0.98
C ARG A 93 -24.08 9.58 -1.61
N VAL A 94 -23.61 8.88 -2.64
CA VAL A 94 -24.38 7.80 -3.31
C VAL A 94 -24.80 6.72 -2.31
N ARG A 95 -23.90 6.31 -1.39
CA ARG A 95 -24.22 5.30 -0.37
C ARG A 95 -25.29 5.74 0.62
N ARG A 96 -25.35 7.04 0.96
CA ARG A 96 -26.34 7.58 1.91
C ARG A 96 -27.69 7.84 1.27
N GLY A 97 -27.72 8.24 0.00
CA GLY A 97 -28.94 8.68 -0.69
C GLY A 97 -29.72 7.58 -1.43
N ILE A 98 -29.19 6.36 -1.55
CA ILE A 98 -29.81 5.29 -2.34
C ILE A 98 -29.98 4.03 -1.50
N GLY A 99 -31.23 3.58 -1.31
CA GLY A 99 -31.56 2.38 -0.54
C GLY A 99 -31.15 1.07 -1.24
N ARG A 100 -31.37 0.96 -2.56
CA ARG A 100 -31.15 -0.28 -3.33
C ARG A 100 -29.67 -0.51 -3.64
N VAL A 101 -29.15 -1.66 -3.22
CA VAL A 101 -27.71 -2.02 -3.38
C VAL A 101 -27.27 -2.02 -4.84
N ALA A 102 -28.07 -2.61 -5.74
CA ALA A 102 -27.73 -2.68 -7.16
C ALA A 102 -27.61 -1.29 -7.82
N GLU A 103 -28.46 -0.34 -7.46
CA GLU A 103 -28.38 1.02 -7.97
C GLU A 103 -27.18 1.77 -7.40
N ARG A 104 -26.89 1.61 -6.10
CA ARG A 104 -25.65 2.13 -5.50
C ARG A 104 -24.40 1.66 -6.22
N MET A 105 -24.34 0.37 -6.57
CA MET A 105 -23.20 -0.20 -7.29
C MET A 105 -23.09 0.36 -8.71
N ARG A 106 -24.18 0.49 -9.44
CA ARG A 106 -24.19 1.09 -10.79
C ARG A 106 -23.68 2.53 -10.76
N ARG A 107 -24.18 3.37 -9.84
CA ARG A 107 -23.74 4.76 -9.71
C ARG A 107 -22.27 4.86 -9.24
N ALA A 108 -21.86 4.03 -8.31
CA ALA A 108 -20.45 4.00 -7.87
C ALA A 108 -19.49 3.62 -9.01
N ARG A 109 -19.87 2.65 -9.86
CA ARG A 109 -19.10 2.29 -11.06
C ARG A 109 -19.06 3.42 -12.09
N ALA A 110 -20.15 4.16 -12.26
CA ALA A 110 -20.20 5.29 -13.18
C ALA A 110 -19.22 6.40 -12.80
N LEU A 111 -18.94 6.63 -11.50
CA LEU A 111 -17.98 7.64 -11.03
C LEU A 111 -16.53 7.41 -11.53
N VAL A 112 -16.17 6.16 -11.80
CA VAL A 112 -14.82 5.80 -12.28
C VAL A 112 -14.80 5.48 -13.77
N ARG A 113 -15.97 5.49 -14.44
CA ARG A 113 -16.04 5.28 -15.89
C ARG A 113 -15.29 6.38 -16.60
N GLY A 114 -14.36 6.03 -17.49
CA GLY A 114 -13.49 6.99 -18.18
C GLY A 114 -12.40 7.61 -17.34
N PHE A 115 -12.17 7.14 -16.10
CA PHE A 115 -11.02 7.58 -15.33
C PHE A 115 -9.73 7.26 -16.09
N ARG A 116 -8.91 8.29 -16.31
CA ARG A 116 -7.56 8.17 -16.87
C ARG A 116 -6.57 8.80 -15.89
N LEU A 117 -5.43 8.15 -15.69
CA LEU A 117 -4.27 8.84 -15.12
C LEU A 117 -3.92 9.93 -16.14
N GLY A 118 -4.07 11.20 -15.77
CA GLY A 118 -3.59 12.30 -16.60
C GLY A 118 -2.12 12.06 -16.97
N ARG A 119 -1.66 12.60 -18.10
CA ARG A 119 -0.23 12.60 -18.40
C ARG A 119 0.50 13.20 -17.20
N ALA A 120 1.59 12.57 -16.75
CA ALA A 120 2.53 13.24 -15.87
C ALA A 120 2.94 14.54 -16.60
N ALA A 121 2.86 15.68 -15.90
CA ALA A 121 3.50 16.87 -16.42
C ALA A 121 4.95 16.48 -16.72
N GLY A 122 5.37 16.65 -17.96
CA GLY A 122 6.76 16.48 -18.35
C GLY A 122 7.65 17.41 -17.51
N PRO A 123 8.95 17.17 -17.50
CA PRO A 123 9.91 18.02 -16.79
C PRO A 123 9.82 19.45 -17.27
#